data_be93251122f9e2eb03d07cc546d03704
#
_entry.id   be93251122f9e2eb03d07cc546d03704
#
_cell.length_a   1.000
_cell.length_b   1.000
_cell.length_c   1.000
_cell.angle_alpha   90.00
_cell.angle_beta   90.00
_cell.angle_gamma   90.00
#
_symmetry.space_group_name_H-M   'P 1'
#
loop_
_entity.id
_entity.type
_entity.pdbx_description
1 polymer ?
#
loop_
_entity_poly.entity_id
_entity_poly.type
_entity_poly.pdbx_seq_one_letter_code
_entity_poly.pdbx_strand_id
1 'polypeptide(L)'
;MDLRSQKVRELAPEMDPLRMGMGWKAEELSKPQIIIESTYGNSHPGSSHLNIFVEEAVKGVDENGGKAARYYATDMCDGMSQGHDGINYSLAHRDAITNLVEAQANATTFDGGVFIASCDKAMPAMLMSIGRLKERSAIVVTGGVMEATVVKPEYVENDPGCKINELLTLEQIGKFSAQYERGEIPEEQLRYYKHNACPSCGACSFMGTASTMQVMAEALGLMLPGTALMPATAPELKKAAYDAGKQLMKLVEMGI
;
A
#
# COMPACT_ATOMS: atom_id res chain seq x y z
N MET A 1 -4.32 -28.18 -12.41
CA MET A 1 -4.73 -26.90 -11.76
C MET A 1 -6.04 -26.45 -12.41
N ASP A 2 -7.07 -26.20 -11.61
CA ASP A 2 -8.38 -25.78 -12.11
C ASP A 2 -8.46 -24.25 -12.06
N LEU A 3 -7.99 -23.59 -13.13
CA LEU A 3 -7.86 -22.14 -13.21
C LEU A 3 -9.17 -21.47 -13.64
N ARG A 4 -9.67 -20.54 -12.84
CA ARG A 4 -10.87 -19.76 -13.15
C ARG A 4 -10.70 -18.93 -14.42
N SER A 5 -9.52 -18.32 -14.60
CA SER A 5 -9.20 -17.53 -15.78
C SER A 5 -9.35 -18.34 -17.06
N GLN A 6 -8.99 -19.61 -17.06
CA GLN A 6 -9.08 -20.48 -18.22
C GLN A 6 -10.54 -20.88 -18.53
N LYS A 7 -11.34 -21.18 -17.48
CA LYS A 7 -12.78 -21.44 -17.67
C LYS A 7 -13.52 -20.25 -18.27
N VAL A 8 -13.19 -19.03 -17.82
CA VAL A 8 -13.84 -17.82 -18.33
C VAL A 8 -13.42 -17.55 -19.78
N ARG A 9 -12.18 -17.87 -20.18
CA ARG A 9 -11.75 -17.80 -21.60
C ARG A 9 -12.57 -18.70 -22.52
N GLU A 10 -12.98 -19.88 -22.05
CA GLU A 10 -13.87 -20.76 -22.81
C GLU A 10 -15.28 -20.18 -22.96
N LEU A 11 -15.77 -19.47 -21.94
CA LEU A 11 -17.10 -18.84 -21.95
C LEU A 11 -17.12 -17.51 -22.69
N ALA A 12 -16.01 -16.78 -22.71
CA ALA A 12 -15.86 -15.46 -23.29
C ALA A 12 -14.61 -15.43 -24.20
N PRO A 13 -14.69 -15.99 -25.43
CA PRO A 13 -13.52 -16.12 -26.31
C PRO A 13 -12.93 -14.76 -26.73
N GLU A 14 -13.68 -13.67 -26.60
CA GLU A 14 -13.22 -12.31 -26.84
C GLU A 14 -12.11 -11.87 -25.86
N MET A 15 -11.93 -12.55 -24.72
CA MET A 15 -10.85 -12.25 -23.78
C MET A 15 -9.47 -12.36 -24.43
N ASP A 16 -9.24 -13.35 -25.27
CA ASP A 16 -7.95 -13.58 -25.87
C ASP A 16 -7.50 -12.43 -26.78
N PRO A 17 -8.26 -11.99 -27.80
CA PRO A 17 -7.86 -10.84 -28.59
C PRO A 17 -7.81 -9.52 -27.78
N LEU A 18 -8.64 -9.35 -26.75
CA LEU A 18 -8.56 -8.19 -25.86
C LEU A 18 -7.26 -8.17 -25.05
N ARG A 19 -6.84 -9.33 -24.49
CA ARG A 19 -5.55 -9.45 -23.79
C ARG A 19 -4.37 -9.23 -24.74
N MET A 20 -4.41 -9.80 -25.95
CA MET A 20 -3.38 -9.56 -26.96
C MET A 20 -3.32 -8.09 -27.41
N GLY A 21 -4.46 -7.41 -27.52
CA GLY A 21 -4.55 -5.97 -27.79
C GLY A 21 -3.91 -5.10 -26.69
N MET A 22 -3.79 -5.62 -25.46
CA MET A 22 -3.05 -5.01 -24.35
C MET A 22 -1.54 -5.35 -24.35
N GLY A 23 -1.06 -6.12 -25.33
CA GLY A 23 0.34 -6.51 -25.45
C GLY A 23 0.69 -7.87 -24.83
N TRP A 24 -0.30 -8.68 -24.40
CA TRP A 24 -0.04 -10.06 -23.99
C TRP A 24 0.30 -10.92 -25.19
N LYS A 25 1.23 -11.84 -25.03
CA LYS A 25 1.55 -12.82 -26.07
C LYS A 25 0.60 -14.01 -26.01
N ALA A 26 0.39 -14.69 -27.14
CA ALA A 26 -0.50 -15.84 -27.22
C ALA A 26 -0.15 -16.96 -26.23
N GLU A 27 1.14 -17.23 -26.01
CA GLU A 27 1.64 -18.22 -25.05
C GLU A 27 1.42 -17.83 -23.57
N GLU A 28 1.14 -16.56 -23.30
CA GLU A 28 0.85 -16.06 -21.95
C GLU A 28 -0.60 -16.27 -21.54
N LEU A 29 -1.51 -16.43 -22.50
CA LEU A 29 -2.94 -16.52 -22.25
C LEU A 29 -3.32 -17.78 -21.45
N SER A 30 -2.55 -18.86 -21.57
CA SER A 30 -2.77 -20.13 -20.87
C SER A 30 -2.17 -20.17 -19.46
N LYS A 31 -1.39 -19.15 -19.07
CA LYS A 31 -0.83 -19.04 -17.72
C LYS A 31 -1.89 -18.65 -16.70
N PRO A 32 -1.71 -18.98 -15.41
CA PRO A 32 -2.50 -18.40 -14.33
C PRO A 32 -2.49 -16.86 -14.42
N GLN A 33 -3.67 -16.24 -14.44
CA GLN A 33 -3.81 -14.78 -14.53
C GLN A 33 -3.95 -14.19 -13.14
N ILE A 34 -3.07 -13.24 -12.80
CA ILE A 34 -2.92 -12.67 -11.46
C ILE A 34 -3.22 -11.17 -11.50
N ILE A 35 -4.12 -10.71 -10.62
CA ILE A 35 -4.31 -9.28 -10.41
C ILE A 35 -3.22 -8.74 -9.46
N ILE A 36 -2.57 -7.67 -9.87
CA ILE A 36 -1.73 -6.85 -8.99
C ILE A 36 -2.51 -5.56 -8.74
N GLU A 37 -3.16 -5.51 -7.61
CA GLU A 37 -4.01 -4.37 -7.22
C GLU A 37 -3.25 -3.44 -6.30
N SER A 38 -3.29 -2.14 -6.55
CA SER A 38 -2.57 -1.17 -5.74
C SER A 38 -3.33 0.13 -5.52
N THR A 39 -3.15 0.74 -4.36
CA THR A 39 -3.60 2.10 -4.09
C THR A 39 -2.58 3.16 -4.52
N TYR A 40 -1.75 2.85 -5.51
CA TYR A 40 -0.81 3.81 -6.09
C TYR A 40 -1.52 5.05 -6.62
N GLY A 41 -0.90 6.21 -6.34
CA GLY A 41 -1.32 7.51 -6.85
C GLY A 41 -0.58 8.64 -6.14
N ASN A 42 -0.56 9.83 -6.74
CA ASN A 42 0.11 11.02 -6.17
C ASN A 42 -0.75 11.73 -5.11
N SER A 43 -1.55 11.00 -4.35
CA SER A 43 -2.42 11.58 -3.35
C SER A 43 -1.67 11.95 -2.07
N HIS A 44 -0.69 11.14 -1.65
CA HIS A 44 0.12 11.38 -0.44
C HIS A 44 1.38 10.49 -0.41
N PRO A 45 2.33 10.74 0.54
CA PRO A 45 3.57 9.96 0.63
C PRO A 45 3.39 8.45 0.84
N GLY A 46 2.28 8.02 1.42
CA GLY A 46 1.97 6.60 1.63
C GLY A 46 1.61 5.84 0.36
N SER A 47 1.18 6.54 -0.71
CA SER A 47 0.76 5.90 -1.96
C SER A 47 1.65 6.21 -3.16
N SER A 48 2.36 7.33 -3.15
CA SER A 48 3.07 7.86 -4.32
C SER A 48 4.25 7.03 -4.83
N HIS A 49 4.72 6.06 -4.04
CA HIS A 49 5.85 5.17 -4.37
C HIS A 49 5.43 3.72 -4.65
N LEU A 50 4.16 3.37 -4.46
CA LEU A 50 3.70 1.98 -4.53
C LEU A 50 3.88 1.33 -5.91
N ASN A 51 4.01 2.11 -6.98
CA ASN A 51 4.33 1.61 -8.31
C ASN A 51 5.65 0.80 -8.34
N ILE A 52 6.61 1.13 -7.46
CA ILE A 52 7.88 0.39 -7.35
C ILE A 52 7.60 -1.06 -6.92
N PHE A 53 6.72 -1.24 -5.93
CA PHE A 53 6.34 -2.56 -5.44
C PHE A 53 5.41 -3.30 -6.41
N VAL A 54 4.56 -2.58 -7.15
CA VAL A 54 3.77 -3.15 -8.25
C VAL A 54 4.67 -3.82 -9.27
N GLU A 55 5.72 -3.13 -9.75
CA GLU A 55 6.63 -3.68 -10.76
C GLU A 55 7.43 -4.88 -10.23
N GLU A 56 7.84 -4.88 -8.98
CA GLU A 56 8.53 -6.04 -8.40
C GLU A 56 7.58 -7.23 -8.19
N ALA A 57 6.34 -7.00 -7.76
CA ALA A 57 5.34 -8.08 -7.65
C ALA A 57 5.00 -8.68 -9.02
N VAL A 58 4.88 -7.83 -10.06
CA VAL A 58 4.71 -8.29 -11.45
C VAL A 58 5.84 -9.20 -11.87
N LYS A 59 7.11 -8.81 -11.66
CA LYS A 59 8.27 -9.68 -11.95
C LYS A 59 8.18 -10.99 -11.17
N GLY A 60 7.85 -10.92 -9.88
CA GLY A 60 7.69 -12.10 -9.03
C GLY A 60 6.66 -13.08 -9.56
N VAL A 61 5.56 -12.61 -10.13
CA VAL A 61 4.52 -13.43 -10.77
C VAL A 61 4.98 -13.94 -12.13
N ASP A 62 5.42 -13.05 -13.03
CA ASP A 62 5.71 -13.39 -14.43
C ASP A 62 6.89 -14.37 -14.55
N GLU A 63 7.93 -14.21 -13.72
CA GLU A 63 9.11 -15.09 -13.69
C GLU A 63 8.84 -16.45 -13.03
N ASN A 64 7.73 -16.58 -12.27
CA ASN A 64 7.34 -17.84 -11.62
C ASN A 64 6.09 -18.48 -12.24
N GLY A 65 5.86 -18.26 -13.53
CA GLY A 65 4.89 -19.02 -14.33
C GLY A 65 3.49 -18.41 -14.43
N GLY A 66 3.23 -17.28 -13.80
CA GLY A 66 1.98 -16.54 -13.92
C GLY A 66 2.00 -15.53 -15.06
N LYS A 67 0.88 -14.80 -15.19
CA LYS A 67 0.77 -13.56 -15.97
C LYS A 67 0.06 -12.49 -15.17
N ALA A 68 0.78 -11.42 -14.85
CA ALA A 68 0.28 -10.34 -14.03
C ALA A 68 -0.47 -9.28 -14.84
N ALA A 69 -1.55 -8.74 -14.26
CA ALA A 69 -2.28 -7.57 -14.75
C ALA A 69 -2.35 -6.50 -13.65
N ARG A 70 -1.93 -5.27 -13.97
CA ARG A 70 -1.90 -4.14 -13.04
C ARG A 70 -3.26 -3.47 -12.96
N TYR A 71 -3.75 -3.26 -11.73
CA TYR A 71 -4.98 -2.54 -11.43
C TYR A 71 -4.76 -1.53 -10.31
N TYR A 72 -5.56 -0.48 -10.28
CA TYR A 72 -5.35 0.62 -9.35
C TYR A 72 -6.67 1.15 -8.79
N ALA A 73 -6.68 1.41 -7.47
CA ALA A 73 -7.75 2.05 -6.73
C ALA A 73 -7.13 3.08 -5.76
N THR A 74 -6.76 4.24 -6.30
CA THR A 74 -6.05 5.31 -5.56
C THR A 74 -6.77 5.72 -4.28
N ASP A 75 -6.02 5.95 -3.21
CA ASP A 75 -6.54 6.33 -1.89
C ASP A 75 -6.46 7.84 -1.60
N MET A 76 -6.99 8.23 -0.41
CA MET A 76 -6.88 9.57 0.17
C MET A 76 -6.07 9.54 1.47
N CYS A 77 -5.61 10.71 1.91
CA CYS A 77 -4.87 10.87 3.15
C CYS A 77 -5.72 11.55 4.22
N ASP A 78 -5.93 10.89 5.35
CA ASP A 78 -6.62 11.48 6.50
C ASP A 78 -5.85 12.69 7.06
N GLY A 79 -4.51 12.66 7.04
CA GLY A 79 -3.67 13.77 7.46
C GLY A 79 -3.84 15.04 6.63
N MET A 80 -4.12 14.90 5.32
CA MET A 80 -4.42 16.05 4.45
C MET A 80 -5.88 16.51 4.56
N SER A 81 -6.76 15.66 5.04
CA SER A 81 -8.21 15.90 5.12
C SER A 81 -8.68 16.35 6.51
N GLN A 82 -7.87 16.16 7.55
CA GLN A 82 -8.22 16.55 8.92
C GLN A 82 -8.31 18.07 9.07
N GLY A 83 -9.18 18.54 9.98
CA GLY A 83 -9.38 19.96 10.22
C GLY A 83 -10.37 20.66 9.28
N HIS A 84 -10.94 19.94 8.31
CA HIS A 84 -12.01 20.42 7.43
C HIS A 84 -12.93 19.27 6.99
N ASP A 85 -14.00 19.58 6.24
CA ASP A 85 -15.04 18.63 5.85
C ASP A 85 -14.54 17.43 5.00
N GLY A 86 -13.34 17.51 4.44
CA GLY A 86 -12.71 16.43 3.67
C GLY A 86 -12.57 15.13 4.46
N ILE A 87 -12.41 15.20 5.80
CA ILE A 87 -12.30 14.00 6.65
C ILE A 87 -13.56 13.13 6.62
N ASN A 88 -14.73 13.69 6.31
CA ASN A 88 -15.98 12.94 6.23
C ASN A 88 -15.97 11.89 5.10
N TYR A 89 -15.09 12.04 4.11
CA TYR A 89 -14.93 11.07 3.04
C TYR A 89 -14.04 9.87 3.40
N SER A 90 -13.32 9.92 4.51
CA SER A 90 -12.31 8.92 4.88
C SER A 90 -12.86 7.48 4.88
N LEU A 91 -13.93 7.20 5.63
CA LEU A 91 -14.52 5.86 5.68
C LEU A 91 -15.28 5.49 4.41
N ALA A 92 -15.97 6.47 3.80
CA ALA A 92 -16.65 6.26 2.53
C ALA A 92 -15.65 5.90 1.42
N HIS A 93 -14.46 6.50 1.43
CA HIS A 93 -13.39 6.18 0.47
C HIS A 93 -12.83 4.78 0.67
N ARG A 94 -12.61 4.34 1.92
CA ARG A 94 -12.25 2.95 2.23
C ARG A 94 -13.24 1.96 1.60
N ASP A 95 -14.53 2.23 1.77
CA ASP A 95 -15.58 1.36 1.25
C ASP A 95 -15.65 1.42 -0.29
N ALA A 96 -15.39 2.60 -0.88
CA ALA A 96 -15.27 2.76 -2.33
C ALA A 96 -14.12 1.96 -2.93
N ILE A 97 -12.91 2.00 -2.32
CA ILE A 97 -11.78 1.15 -2.70
C ILE A 97 -12.17 -0.33 -2.62
N THR A 98 -12.76 -0.76 -1.51
CA THR A 98 -13.17 -2.16 -1.32
C THR A 98 -14.12 -2.62 -2.43
N ASN A 99 -15.12 -1.80 -2.76
CA ASN A 99 -16.10 -2.11 -3.80
C ASN A 99 -15.47 -2.13 -5.20
N LEU A 100 -14.56 -1.19 -5.48
CA LEU A 100 -13.86 -1.11 -6.76
C LEU A 100 -12.96 -2.33 -6.98
N VAL A 101 -12.14 -2.68 -5.98
CA VAL A 101 -11.24 -3.83 -6.04
C VAL A 101 -12.02 -5.14 -6.20
N GLU A 102 -13.11 -5.32 -5.45
CA GLU A 102 -14.00 -6.47 -5.60
C GLU A 102 -14.58 -6.55 -7.02
N ALA A 103 -15.06 -5.43 -7.57
CA ALA A 103 -15.62 -5.36 -8.92
C ALA A 103 -14.55 -5.69 -9.98
N GLN A 104 -13.37 -5.10 -9.90
CA GLN A 104 -12.27 -5.34 -10.84
C GLN A 104 -11.83 -6.81 -10.84
N ALA A 105 -11.63 -7.40 -9.65
CA ALA A 105 -11.17 -8.76 -9.51
C ALA A 105 -12.22 -9.80 -9.94
N ASN A 106 -13.52 -9.51 -9.81
CA ASN A 106 -14.60 -10.40 -10.21
C ASN A 106 -15.01 -10.23 -11.68
N ALA A 107 -15.03 -9.01 -12.20
CA ALA A 107 -15.46 -8.76 -13.59
C ALA A 107 -14.51 -9.40 -14.61
N THR A 108 -13.23 -9.44 -14.34
CA THR A 108 -12.22 -9.98 -15.26
C THR A 108 -11.76 -11.39 -14.89
N THR A 109 -12.10 -11.88 -13.74
CA THR A 109 -11.77 -13.20 -13.18
C THR A 109 -10.28 -13.54 -13.19
N PHE A 110 -9.65 -13.42 -12.03
CA PHE A 110 -8.25 -13.78 -11.78
C PHE A 110 -8.15 -15.06 -10.93
N ASP A 111 -7.03 -15.78 -11.04
CA ASP A 111 -6.74 -16.99 -10.28
C ASP A 111 -6.18 -16.69 -8.88
N GLY A 112 -5.64 -15.50 -8.69
CA GLY A 112 -5.14 -14.99 -7.42
C GLY A 112 -4.78 -13.51 -7.52
N GLY A 113 -4.36 -12.91 -6.39
CA GLY A 113 -4.04 -11.49 -6.35
C GLY A 113 -2.96 -11.09 -5.35
N VAL A 114 -2.12 -10.12 -5.75
CA VAL A 114 -1.24 -9.36 -4.85
C VAL A 114 -1.90 -8.00 -4.60
N PHE A 115 -2.08 -7.64 -3.34
CA PHE A 115 -2.76 -6.42 -2.92
C PHE A 115 -1.78 -5.49 -2.22
N ILE A 116 -1.50 -4.33 -2.82
CA ILE A 116 -0.42 -3.43 -2.43
C ILE A 116 -1.00 -2.13 -1.90
N ALA A 117 -0.81 -1.87 -0.61
CA ALA A 117 -1.31 -0.67 0.06
C ALA A 117 -0.39 -0.27 1.22
N SER A 118 -0.57 0.94 1.75
CA SER A 118 0.26 1.45 2.84
C SER A 118 -0.55 2.15 3.93
N CYS A 119 -1.51 2.96 3.55
CA CYS A 119 -2.14 3.92 4.45
C CYS A 119 -3.36 3.37 5.19
N ASP A 120 -3.86 4.18 6.12
CA ASP A 120 -4.84 3.81 7.14
C ASP A 120 -6.24 3.45 6.60
N LYS A 121 -6.60 3.89 5.39
CA LYS A 121 -7.83 3.45 4.72
C LYS A 121 -7.57 2.40 3.65
N ALA A 122 -6.43 2.50 2.97
CA ALA A 122 -6.05 1.58 1.91
C ALA A 122 -5.80 0.15 2.42
N MET A 123 -5.02 -0.02 3.50
CA MET A 123 -4.72 -1.34 4.07
C MET A 123 -6.00 -2.09 4.50
N PRO A 124 -6.89 -1.52 5.34
CA PRO A 124 -8.13 -2.21 5.68
C PRO A 124 -9.04 -2.43 4.47
N ALA A 125 -9.05 -1.54 3.46
CA ALA A 125 -9.82 -1.76 2.23
C ALA A 125 -9.33 -3.00 1.48
N MET A 126 -8.01 -3.20 1.34
CA MET A 126 -7.46 -4.41 0.72
C MET A 126 -7.79 -5.67 1.52
N LEU A 127 -7.70 -5.63 2.85
CA LEU A 127 -8.11 -6.77 3.70
C LEU A 127 -9.60 -7.09 3.55
N MET A 128 -10.47 -6.08 3.51
CA MET A 128 -11.90 -6.25 3.27
C MET A 128 -12.16 -6.83 1.89
N SER A 129 -11.45 -6.37 0.87
CA SER A 129 -11.55 -6.89 -0.50
C SER A 129 -11.16 -8.37 -0.56
N ILE A 130 -10.02 -8.74 0.04
CA ILE A 130 -9.57 -10.14 0.12
C ILE A 130 -10.63 -11.01 0.79
N GLY A 131 -11.22 -10.53 1.90
CA GLY A 131 -12.30 -11.24 2.59
C GLY A 131 -13.56 -11.46 1.74
N ARG A 132 -13.79 -10.60 0.72
CA ARG A 132 -14.90 -10.74 -0.25
C ARG A 132 -14.54 -11.60 -1.46
N LEU A 133 -13.25 -11.72 -1.80
CA LEU A 133 -12.74 -12.52 -2.92
C LEU A 133 -12.59 -13.99 -2.51
N LYS A 134 -13.71 -14.66 -2.29
CA LYS A 134 -13.75 -16.05 -1.84
C LYS A 134 -13.03 -17.00 -2.81
N GLU A 135 -12.39 -18.03 -2.27
CA GLU A 135 -11.74 -19.12 -3.01
C GLU A 135 -10.64 -18.64 -3.98
N ARG A 136 -9.88 -17.60 -3.60
CA ARG A 136 -8.74 -17.12 -4.38
C ARG A 136 -7.54 -16.93 -3.49
N SER A 137 -6.38 -17.36 -3.98
CA SER A 137 -5.10 -17.09 -3.34
C SER A 137 -4.86 -15.59 -3.28
N ALA A 138 -4.49 -15.07 -2.12
CA ALA A 138 -4.22 -13.66 -1.93
C ALA A 138 -3.00 -13.44 -1.05
N ILE A 139 -2.21 -12.42 -1.37
CA ILE A 139 -1.11 -11.95 -0.53
C ILE A 139 -1.11 -10.42 -0.50
N VAL A 140 -0.79 -9.85 0.64
CA VAL A 140 -0.68 -8.40 0.84
C VAL A 140 0.79 -8.00 0.82
N VAL A 141 1.08 -6.85 0.20
CA VAL A 141 2.37 -6.18 0.26
C VAL A 141 2.16 -4.80 0.87
N THR A 142 2.90 -4.47 1.92
CA THR A 142 2.88 -3.13 2.49
C THR A 142 3.75 -2.17 1.70
N GLY A 143 3.35 -0.90 1.65
CA GLY A 143 4.21 0.19 1.16
C GLY A 143 5.28 0.62 2.15
N GLY A 144 5.32 0.02 3.36
CA GLY A 144 6.31 0.34 4.38
C GLY A 144 6.01 1.61 5.18
N VAL A 145 6.88 1.87 6.15
CA VAL A 145 6.78 2.99 7.09
C VAL A 145 7.71 4.12 6.67
N MET A 146 7.24 5.36 6.82
CA MET A 146 8.04 6.57 6.59
C MET A 146 9.20 6.65 7.60
N GLU A 147 10.33 7.17 7.17
CA GLU A 147 11.44 7.53 8.07
C GLU A 147 11.03 8.64 9.04
N ALA A 148 11.74 8.75 10.15
CA ALA A 148 11.62 9.86 11.08
C ALA A 148 12.90 10.68 11.10
N THR A 149 12.78 11.99 11.34
CA THR A 149 13.93 12.89 11.45
C THR A 149 14.31 13.06 12.91
N VAL A 150 15.61 13.03 13.23
CA VAL A 150 16.08 13.44 14.55
C VAL A 150 16.08 14.98 14.64
N VAL A 151 15.45 15.53 15.68
CA VAL A 151 15.39 16.98 15.91
C VAL A 151 16.80 17.52 16.13
N LYS A 152 17.13 18.67 15.52
CA LYS A 152 18.43 19.33 15.74
C LYS A 152 18.61 19.72 17.21
N PRO A 153 19.83 19.56 17.79
CA PRO A 153 20.12 19.89 19.19
C PRO A 153 19.72 21.31 19.59
N GLU A 154 19.94 22.30 18.72
CA GLU A 154 19.59 23.70 18.95
C GLU A 154 18.09 23.94 19.23
N TYR A 155 17.21 23.12 18.65
CA TYR A 155 15.77 23.21 18.88
C TYR A 155 15.31 22.39 20.10
N VAL A 156 16.06 21.34 20.46
CA VAL A 156 15.82 20.56 21.68
C VAL A 156 16.07 21.41 22.94
N GLU A 157 17.15 22.19 22.94
CA GLU A 157 17.53 23.04 24.07
C GLU A 157 16.53 24.17 24.33
N ASN A 158 15.85 24.65 23.28
CA ASN A 158 14.91 25.75 23.37
C ASN A 158 13.43 25.34 23.51
N ASP A 159 13.12 24.03 23.46
CA ASP A 159 11.76 23.50 23.63
C ASP A 159 11.69 22.64 24.92
N PRO A 160 11.07 23.16 26.03
CA PRO A 160 10.94 22.42 27.27
C PRO A 160 10.22 21.07 27.16
N GLY A 161 9.48 20.88 26.09
CA GLY A 161 8.75 19.65 25.79
C GLY A 161 9.51 18.66 24.91
N CYS A 162 10.66 19.06 24.35
CA CYS A 162 11.46 18.21 23.47
C CYS A 162 12.61 17.55 24.25
N LYS A 163 12.89 16.28 23.97
CA LYS A 163 13.97 15.53 24.59
C LYS A 163 15.16 15.38 23.63
N ILE A 164 16.36 15.25 24.17
CA ILE A 164 17.56 14.91 23.36
C ILE A 164 17.29 13.63 22.57
N ASN A 165 17.58 13.66 21.25
CA ASN A 165 17.28 12.59 20.31
C ASN A 165 15.77 12.33 20.07
N GLU A 166 14.90 13.29 20.38
CA GLU A 166 13.48 13.17 20.02
C GLU A 166 13.32 13.06 18.52
N LEU A 167 12.52 12.07 18.09
CA LEU A 167 12.18 11.89 16.69
C LEU A 167 11.08 12.87 16.32
N LEU A 168 11.30 13.60 15.23
CA LEU A 168 10.29 14.44 14.62
C LEU A 168 9.41 13.60 13.70
N THR A 169 8.13 13.59 14.00
CA THR A 169 7.11 12.87 13.23
C THR A 169 5.94 13.78 12.89
N LEU A 170 5.14 13.35 11.90
CA LEU A 170 4.11 14.20 11.31
C LEU A 170 3.03 14.66 12.30
N GLU A 171 2.63 13.81 13.25
CA GLU A 171 1.57 14.11 14.23
C GLU A 171 1.96 15.23 15.21
N GLN A 172 3.27 15.49 15.38
CA GLN A 172 3.75 16.56 16.26
C GLN A 172 3.57 17.96 15.66
N ILE A 173 3.31 18.08 14.36
CA ILE A 173 3.19 19.39 13.68
C ILE A 173 2.04 20.21 14.24
N GLY A 174 0.95 19.59 14.67
CA GLY A 174 -0.16 20.27 15.35
C GLY A 174 0.30 20.92 16.67
N LYS A 175 1.10 20.21 17.48
CA LYS A 175 1.71 20.74 18.72
C LYS A 175 2.59 21.95 18.41
N PHE A 176 3.49 21.84 17.44
CA PHE A 176 4.42 22.91 17.09
C PHE A 176 3.73 24.14 16.50
N SER A 177 2.66 23.93 15.72
CA SER A 177 1.85 25.03 15.21
C SER A 177 1.16 25.80 16.35
N ALA A 178 0.60 25.10 17.33
CA ALA A 178 0.01 25.72 18.51
C ALA A 178 1.04 26.43 19.39
N GLN A 179 2.26 25.90 19.53
CA GLN A 179 3.36 26.58 20.24
C GLN A 179 3.75 27.90 19.53
N TYR A 180 3.82 27.89 18.21
CA TYR A 180 4.09 29.10 17.44
C TYR A 180 2.98 30.15 17.62
N GLU A 181 1.71 29.77 17.56
CA GLU A 181 0.57 30.67 17.77
C GLU A 181 0.59 31.32 19.16
N ARG A 182 1.11 30.62 20.17
CA ARG A 182 1.30 31.16 21.53
C ARG A 182 2.60 31.95 21.72
N GLY A 183 3.43 32.06 20.69
CA GLY A 183 4.73 32.75 20.77
C GLY A 183 5.81 31.99 21.55
N GLU A 184 5.65 30.68 21.74
CA GLU A 184 6.59 29.83 22.49
C GLU A 184 7.80 29.42 21.65
N ILE A 185 7.64 29.33 20.32
CA ILE A 185 8.72 29.05 19.36
C ILE A 185 8.71 30.08 18.21
N PRO A 186 9.87 30.37 17.60
CA PRO A 186 9.95 31.29 16.45
C PRO A 186 9.47 30.61 15.16
N GLU A 187 9.11 31.43 14.15
CA GLU A 187 8.67 30.97 12.84
C GLU A 187 9.69 30.05 12.14
N GLU A 188 10.97 30.36 12.27
CA GLU A 188 12.05 29.57 11.67
C GLU A 188 12.06 28.13 12.19
N GLN A 189 11.83 27.95 13.51
CA GLN A 189 11.75 26.63 14.13
C GLN A 189 10.51 25.86 13.63
N LEU A 190 9.34 26.51 13.55
CA LEU A 190 8.14 25.88 13.00
C LEU A 190 8.36 25.48 11.53
N ARG A 191 9.01 26.33 10.73
CA ARG A 191 9.35 26.05 9.35
C ARG A 191 10.26 24.83 9.22
N TYR A 192 11.29 24.75 10.09
CA TYR A 192 12.14 23.56 10.16
C TYR A 192 11.34 22.28 10.45
N TYR A 193 10.44 22.31 11.43
CA TYR A 193 9.60 21.15 11.75
C TYR A 193 8.72 20.74 10.56
N LYS A 194 8.04 21.69 9.92
CA LYS A 194 7.20 21.41 8.74
C LYS A 194 7.99 20.80 7.56
N HIS A 195 9.23 21.22 7.36
CA HIS A 195 10.05 20.69 6.27
C HIS A 195 10.64 19.30 6.53
N ASN A 196 10.74 18.88 7.80
CA ASN A 196 11.45 17.66 8.17
C ASN A 196 10.55 16.58 8.80
N ALA A 197 9.27 16.86 9.05
CA ALA A 197 8.36 15.91 9.66
C ALA A 197 7.91 14.76 8.73
N CYS A 198 8.15 14.90 7.43
CA CYS A 198 7.81 13.89 6.42
C CYS A 198 9.01 13.70 5.46
N PRO A 199 10.10 13.05 5.92
CA PRO A 199 11.36 13.02 5.19
C PRO A 199 11.41 11.99 4.06
N SER A 200 10.47 11.07 3.99
CA SER A 200 10.44 10.01 2.97
C SER A 200 9.00 9.62 2.59
N CYS A 201 8.88 8.74 1.58
CA CYS A 201 7.64 8.02 1.32
C CYS A 201 7.34 6.99 2.41
N GLY A 202 6.15 6.41 2.39
CA GLY A 202 5.67 5.43 3.35
C GLY A 202 4.49 5.90 4.19
N ALA A 203 3.91 5.00 4.96
CA ALA A 203 2.92 5.32 5.99
C ALA A 203 3.53 6.20 7.08
N CYS A 204 2.71 7.00 7.76
CA CYS A 204 3.18 7.88 8.84
C CYS A 204 4.08 7.14 9.85
N SER A 205 5.16 7.78 10.29
CA SER A 205 6.21 7.20 11.13
C SER A 205 5.82 6.89 12.59
N PHE A 206 4.62 7.27 13.00
CA PHE A 206 4.07 6.88 14.31
C PHE A 206 3.17 5.65 14.21
N MET A 207 2.94 4.94 15.31
CA MET A 207 2.07 3.76 15.37
C MET A 207 0.59 4.17 15.37
N GLY A 208 0.13 4.71 14.23
CA GLY A 208 -1.28 4.98 13.95
C GLY A 208 -1.98 3.82 13.25
N THR A 209 -3.15 4.07 12.67
CA THR A 209 -3.96 3.04 11.99
C THR A 209 -3.20 2.38 10.84
N ALA A 210 -2.41 3.13 10.07
CA ALA A 210 -1.66 2.60 8.94
C ALA A 210 -0.72 1.45 9.36
N SER A 211 0.20 1.72 10.30
CA SER A 211 1.14 0.70 10.79
C SER A 211 0.43 -0.42 11.55
N THR A 212 -0.63 -0.10 12.32
CA THR A 212 -1.45 -1.11 12.99
C THR A 212 -2.09 -2.07 11.99
N MET A 213 -2.64 -1.57 10.89
CA MET A 213 -3.27 -2.42 9.88
C MET A 213 -2.25 -3.22 9.06
N GLN A 214 -1.03 -2.70 8.87
CA GLN A 214 0.08 -3.48 8.31
C GLN A 214 0.45 -4.65 9.22
N VAL A 215 0.60 -4.41 10.53
CA VAL A 215 0.85 -5.47 11.53
C VAL A 215 -0.30 -6.48 11.58
N MET A 216 -1.55 -6.02 11.50
CA MET A 216 -2.71 -6.92 11.43
C MET A 216 -2.68 -7.82 10.20
N ALA A 217 -2.34 -7.30 9.03
CA ALA A 217 -2.22 -8.11 7.81
C ALA A 217 -1.14 -9.20 7.95
N GLU A 218 -0.01 -8.87 8.57
CA GLU A 218 1.04 -9.85 8.85
C GLU A 218 0.59 -10.88 9.90
N ALA A 219 -0.03 -10.43 10.99
CA ALA A 219 -0.52 -11.32 12.05
C ALA A 219 -1.62 -12.28 11.58
N LEU A 220 -2.43 -11.88 10.59
CA LEU A 220 -3.41 -12.73 9.92
C LEU A 220 -2.78 -13.73 8.92
N GLY A 221 -1.47 -13.68 8.71
CA GLY A 221 -0.78 -14.55 7.76
C GLY A 221 -0.98 -14.17 6.29
N LEU A 222 -1.47 -12.96 6.00
CA LEU A 222 -1.71 -12.47 4.64
C LEU A 222 -0.49 -11.75 4.03
N MET A 223 0.59 -11.56 4.79
CA MET A 223 1.84 -10.93 4.36
C MET A 223 3.04 -11.84 4.60
N LEU A 224 4.14 -11.57 3.94
CA LEU A 224 5.41 -12.21 4.26
C LEU A 224 5.89 -11.75 5.66
N PRO A 225 6.35 -12.69 6.51
CA PRO A 225 6.77 -12.36 7.87
C PRO A 225 7.90 -11.32 7.94
N GLY A 226 7.80 -10.38 8.89
CA GLY A 226 8.81 -9.36 9.16
C GLY A 226 8.73 -8.15 8.24
N THR A 227 7.69 -8.01 7.40
CA THR A 227 7.61 -6.91 6.42
C THR A 227 6.74 -5.74 6.89
N ALA A 228 5.86 -5.94 7.87
CA ALA A 228 4.84 -4.95 8.26
C ALA A 228 5.40 -3.57 8.67
N LEU A 229 6.54 -3.53 9.34
CA LEU A 229 7.14 -2.29 9.84
C LEU A 229 8.48 -1.94 9.17
N MET A 230 8.78 -2.55 8.03
CA MET A 230 9.97 -2.17 7.27
C MET A 230 9.85 -0.72 6.78
N PRO A 231 10.95 0.05 6.77
CA PRO A 231 10.97 1.36 6.12
C PRO A 231 10.60 1.25 4.64
N ALA A 232 9.82 2.21 4.14
CA ALA A 232 9.44 2.27 2.72
C ALA A 232 10.64 2.41 1.78
N THR A 233 11.74 2.95 2.30
CA THR A 233 13.02 3.16 1.60
C THR A 233 13.92 1.92 1.59
N ALA A 234 13.60 0.88 2.37
CA ALA A 234 14.44 -0.31 2.53
C ALA A 234 14.45 -1.17 1.24
N PRO A 235 15.64 -1.53 0.72
CA PRO A 235 15.75 -2.43 -0.44
C PRO A 235 15.12 -3.80 -0.19
N GLU A 236 15.12 -4.25 1.07
CA GLU A 236 14.53 -5.52 1.51
C GLU A 236 13.03 -5.54 1.29
N LEU A 237 12.33 -4.41 1.48
CA LEU A 237 10.90 -4.31 1.24
C LEU A 237 10.58 -4.43 -0.26
N LYS A 238 11.42 -3.84 -1.11
CA LYS A 238 11.33 -4.01 -2.56
C LYS A 238 11.49 -5.47 -2.97
N LYS A 239 12.48 -6.16 -2.38
CA LYS A 239 12.66 -7.60 -2.59
C LYS A 239 11.47 -8.41 -2.07
N ALA A 240 10.88 -8.03 -0.93
CA ALA A 240 9.72 -8.69 -0.38
C ALA A 240 8.49 -8.59 -1.31
N ALA A 241 8.34 -7.51 -2.06
CA ALA A 241 7.28 -7.39 -3.07
C ALA A 241 7.44 -8.42 -4.20
N TYR A 242 8.67 -8.63 -4.69
CA TYR A 242 8.99 -9.70 -5.64
C TYR A 242 8.70 -11.09 -5.03
N ASP A 243 9.20 -11.32 -3.82
CA ASP A 243 9.03 -12.61 -3.12
C ASP A 243 7.55 -12.90 -2.83
N ALA A 244 6.72 -11.87 -2.60
CA ALA A 244 5.26 -12.00 -2.45
C ALA A 244 4.60 -12.48 -3.75
N GLY A 245 4.97 -11.91 -4.90
CA GLY A 245 4.50 -12.38 -6.20
C GLY A 245 4.88 -13.84 -6.45
N LYS A 246 6.13 -14.20 -6.16
CA LYS A 246 6.60 -15.59 -6.24
C LYS A 246 5.86 -16.53 -5.28
N GLN A 247 5.61 -16.09 -4.03
CA GLN A 247 4.88 -16.92 -3.05
C GLN A 247 3.41 -17.10 -3.46
N LEU A 248 2.78 -16.07 -4.01
CA LEU A 248 1.42 -16.18 -4.52
C LEU A 248 1.31 -17.28 -5.58
N MET A 249 2.27 -17.37 -6.51
CA MET A 249 2.25 -18.42 -7.54
C MET A 249 2.25 -19.82 -6.94
N LYS A 250 2.99 -20.05 -5.85
CA LYS A 250 2.95 -21.34 -5.13
C LYS A 250 1.58 -21.60 -4.50
N LEU A 251 0.93 -20.57 -3.91
CA LEU A 251 -0.41 -20.73 -3.34
C LEU A 251 -1.43 -21.08 -4.42
N VAL A 252 -1.35 -20.44 -5.57
CA VAL A 252 -2.21 -20.73 -6.73
C VAL A 252 -2.01 -22.18 -7.22
N GLU A 253 -0.76 -22.64 -7.30
CA GLU A 253 -0.43 -24.04 -7.66
C GLU A 253 -1.00 -25.06 -6.66
N MET A 254 -0.98 -24.71 -5.37
CA MET A 254 -1.50 -25.56 -4.30
C MET A 254 -3.03 -25.53 -4.21
N GLY A 255 -3.69 -24.57 -4.84
CA GLY A 255 -5.15 -24.39 -4.76
C GLY A 255 -5.61 -23.84 -3.41
N ILE A 256 -4.78 -23.01 -2.75
CA ILE A 256 -5.02 -22.43 -1.42
C ILE A 256 -5.39 -20.96 -1.56
#